data_fc5b2a107952f8824ea71331c733d79c
#
_entry.id   fc5b2a107952f8824ea71331c733d79c
#
_cell.length_a   1.000
_cell.length_b   1.000
_cell.length_c   1.000
_cell.angle_alpha   90.00
_cell.angle_beta   90.00
_cell.angle_gamma   90.00
#
_symmetry.space_group_name_H-M   'P 1'
#
loop_
_entity.id
_entity.type
_entity.pdbx_description
1 polymer ?
#
loop_
_entity_poly.entity_id
_entity_poly.type
_entity_poly.pdbx_seq_one_letter_code
_entity_poly.pdbx_strand_id
1 'polypeptide(L)'
;MNVSFTKAAKPIKAVVYPNAAGFDDYAAKRENREKYNVSADFLNTLKDFSYKTASEVLKNGADNSNYSPLSLYYALSVCASGANGATKEELSALLGIKNSEDFSLQCEKLYNLIYTDNKIGKLKLNNSLWLQNGSEFKDEF
;
A
#
# COMPACT_ATOMS: atom_id res chain seq x y z
N MET A 1 1.45 -11.30 31.12
CA MET A 1 0.27 -10.57 30.60
C MET A 1 -0.40 -11.47 29.58
N ASN A 2 -1.54 -12.08 29.94
CA ASN A 2 -2.28 -12.95 29.00
C ASN A 2 -3.10 -12.05 28.07
N VAL A 3 -2.72 -11.98 26.80
CA VAL A 3 -3.53 -11.32 25.77
C VAL A 3 -4.60 -12.32 25.32
N SER A 4 -5.83 -12.11 25.75
CA SER A 4 -6.98 -12.89 25.28
C SER A 4 -7.48 -12.28 23.98
N PHE A 5 -7.29 -12.96 22.85
CA PHE A 5 -7.91 -12.60 21.59
C PHE A 5 -9.37 -13.05 21.61
N THR A 6 -10.28 -12.15 21.94
CA THR A 6 -11.70 -12.39 21.74
C THR A 6 -12.03 -12.33 20.26
N LYS A 7 -12.83 -13.28 19.80
CA LYS A 7 -13.28 -13.46 18.41
C LYS A 7 -13.76 -12.13 17.84
N ALA A 8 -13.19 -11.69 16.73
CA ALA A 8 -13.60 -10.48 16.03
C ALA A 8 -15.09 -10.47 15.75
N ALA A 9 -15.78 -9.42 16.16
CA ALA A 9 -17.24 -9.35 16.10
C ALA A 9 -17.80 -9.10 14.68
N LYS A 10 -16.97 -8.74 13.72
CA LYS A 10 -17.40 -8.52 12.32
C LYS A 10 -16.53 -9.33 11.36
N PRO A 11 -17.13 -9.99 10.37
CA PRO A 11 -16.34 -10.67 9.35
C PRO A 11 -15.53 -9.62 8.57
N ILE A 12 -14.24 -9.87 8.39
CA ILE A 12 -13.39 -9.12 7.47
C ILE A 12 -14.04 -9.24 6.09
N LYS A 13 -14.34 -8.11 5.45
CA LYS A 13 -14.82 -8.13 4.07
C LYS A 13 -13.81 -8.87 3.19
N ALA A 14 -14.30 -9.74 2.32
CA ALA A 14 -13.45 -10.43 1.38
C ALA A 14 -12.65 -9.41 0.57
N VAL A 15 -11.33 -9.64 0.47
CA VAL A 15 -10.47 -8.80 -0.36
C VAL A 15 -10.84 -9.03 -1.82
N VAL A 16 -11.21 -7.98 -2.53
CA VAL A 16 -11.43 -8.02 -3.97
C VAL A 16 -10.10 -7.73 -4.64
N TYR A 17 -9.54 -8.75 -5.30
CA TYR A 17 -8.31 -8.59 -6.06
C TYR A 17 -8.60 -8.09 -7.49
N PRO A 18 -7.65 -7.34 -8.09
CA PRO A 18 -7.74 -6.98 -9.50
C PRO A 18 -7.75 -8.22 -10.41
N ASN A 19 -8.25 -8.06 -11.63
CA ASN A 19 -8.08 -9.08 -12.67
C ASN A 19 -6.62 -9.10 -13.14
N ALA A 20 -5.95 -10.23 -12.96
CA ALA A 20 -4.58 -10.40 -13.42
C ALA A 20 -4.55 -10.77 -14.91
N ALA A 21 -3.69 -10.10 -15.68
CA ALA A 21 -3.40 -10.52 -17.05
C ALA A 21 -2.64 -11.87 -17.07
N GLY A 22 -3.00 -12.73 -18.01
CA GLY A 22 -2.26 -13.97 -18.25
C GLY A 22 -0.78 -13.71 -18.58
N PHE A 23 0.08 -14.72 -18.36
CA PHE A 23 1.52 -14.57 -18.62
C PHE A 23 1.81 -14.20 -20.08
N ASP A 24 1.14 -14.83 -21.02
CA ASP A 24 1.29 -14.64 -22.48
C ASP A 24 0.29 -13.63 -23.07
N ASP A 25 -0.55 -13.00 -22.22
CA ASP A 25 -1.57 -12.05 -22.67
C ASP A 25 -1.00 -10.62 -22.75
N TYR A 26 -0.28 -10.35 -23.85
CA TYR A 26 0.33 -9.06 -24.11
C TYR A 26 -0.70 -7.96 -24.41
N ALA A 27 -1.88 -8.32 -24.91
CA ALA A 27 -2.95 -7.37 -25.18
C ALA A 27 -3.55 -6.83 -23.88
N ALA A 28 -3.93 -7.71 -22.96
CA ALA A 28 -4.42 -7.32 -21.64
C ALA A 28 -3.36 -6.55 -20.82
N LYS A 29 -2.08 -6.93 -20.92
CA LYS A 29 -0.99 -6.19 -20.26
C LYS A 29 -0.85 -4.77 -20.80
N ARG A 30 -1.03 -4.55 -22.10
CA ARG A 30 -0.99 -3.21 -22.70
C ARG A 30 -2.18 -2.38 -22.25
N GLU A 31 -3.38 -2.94 -22.34
CA GLU A 31 -4.60 -2.29 -21.86
C GLU A 31 -4.49 -1.88 -20.39
N ASN A 32 -3.98 -2.75 -19.52
CA ASN A 32 -3.75 -2.43 -18.11
C ASN A 32 -2.76 -1.27 -17.94
N ARG A 33 -1.67 -1.20 -18.71
CA ARG A 33 -0.72 -0.09 -18.67
C ARG A 33 -1.34 1.25 -19.08
N GLU A 34 -2.19 1.24 -20.09
CA GLU A 34 -2.90 2.42 -20.55
C GLU A 34 -3.94 2.88 -19.53
N LYS A 35 -4.75 1.92 -19.03
CA LYS A 35 -5.81 2.17 -18.05
C LYS A 35 -5.27 2.65 -16.70
N TYR A 36 -4.22 2.02 -16.22
CA TYR A 36 -3.64 2.28 -14.88
C TYR A 36 -2.33 3.08 -14.99
N ASN A 37 -2.31 4.05 -15.89
CA ASN A 37 -1.16 4.93 -16.05
C ASN A 37 -0.95 5.77 -14.77
N VAL A 38 0.20 5.56 -14.12
CA VAL A 38 0.61 6.25 -12.89
C VAL A 38 1.37 7.52 -13.27
N SER A 39 1.10 8.62 -12.59
CA SER A 39 1.75 9.89 -12.88
C SER A 39 3.26 9.85 -12.59
N ALA A 40 4.04 10.59 -13.38
CA ALA A 40 5.49 10.70 -13.19
C ALA A 40 5.84 11.33 -11.83
N ASP A 41 5.07 12.31 -11.38
CA ASP A 41 5.25 12.96 -10.07
C ASP A 41 5.08 11.97 -8.93
N PHE A 42 4.04 11.15 -8.98
CA PHE A 42 3.82 10.11 -7.97
C PHE A 42 4.96 9.08 -7.96
N LEU A 43 5.39 8.62 -9.13
CA LEU A 43 6.50 7.67 -9.24
C LEU A 43 7.82 8.27 -8.73
N ASN A 44 8.10 9.55 -8.97
CA ASN A 44 9.27 10.22 -8.44
C ASN A 44 9.21 10.33 -6.90
N THR A 45 8.05 10.69 -6.34
CA THR A 45 7.85 10.74 -4.89
C THR A 45 8.05 9.36 -4.26
N LEU A 46 7.47 8.33 -4.84
CA LEU A 46 7.63 6.95 -4.37
C LEU A 46 9.10 6.47 -4.47
N LYS A 47 9.79 6.85 -5.54
CA LYS A 47 11.21 6.56 -5.72
C LYS A 47 12.05 7.21 -4.60
N ASP A 48 11.84 8.50 -4.33
CA ASP A 48 12.57 9.23 -3.30
C ASP A 48 12.30 8.67 -1.90
N PHE A 49 11.03 8.35 -1.59
CA PHE A 49 10.66 7.62 -0.38
C PHE A 49 11.40 6.28 -0.28
N SER A 50 11.42 5.51 -1.37
CA SER A 50 12.05 4.18 -1.40
C SER A 50 13.55 4.25 -1.12
N TYR A 51 14.27 5.18 -1.73
CA TYR A 51 15.70 5.35 -1.50
C TYR A 51 16.01 5.81 -0.07
N LYS A 52 15.26 6.79 0.45
CA LYS A 52 15.47 7.31 1.81
C LYS A 52 15.24 6.22 2.86
N THR A 53 14.11 5.51 2.76
CA THR A 53 13.77 4.47 3.74
C THR A 53 14.64 3.23 3.61
N ALA A 54 15.01 2.81 2.40
CA ALA A 54 15.93 1.69 2.20
C ALA A 54 17.31 2.01 2.78
N SER A 55 17.81 3.23 2.58
CA SER A 55 19.09 3.67 3.15
C SER A 55 19.11 3.55 4.67
N GLU A 56 18.04 3.97 5.34
CA GLU A 56 17.96 3.91 6.80
C GLU A 56 17.75 2.49 7.33
N VAL A 57 16.83 1.74 6.72
CA VAL A 57 16.49 0.37 7.17
C VAL A 57 17.65 -0.58 6.96
N LEU A 58 18.36 -0.48 5.83
CA LEU A 58 19.44 -1.40 5.46
C LEU A 58 20.81 -0.99 6.02
N LYS A 59 20.96 0.22 6.54
CA LYS A 59 22.22 0.75 7.08
C LYS A 59 22.84 -0.13 8.17
N ASN A 60 22.00 -0.72 9.01
CA ASN A 60 22.40 -1.60 10.10
C ASN A 60 21.92 -3.04 9.89
N GLY A 61 21.59 -3.40 8.65
CA GLY A 61 21.08 -4.73 8.32
C GLY A 61 22.17 -5.80 8.47
N ALA A 62 21.77 -7.01 8.87
CA ALA A 62 22.59 -8.20 8.78
C ALA A 62 22.76 -8.62 7.30
N ASP A 63 23.66 -9.54 7.02
CA ASP A 63 24.07 -9.97 5.67
C ASP A 63 22.89 -10.38 4.73
N ASN A 64 21.73 -10.74 5.29
CA ASN A 64 20.52 -11.12 4.56
C ASN A 64 19.32 -10.29 5.00
N SER A 65 19.33 -8.99 4.73
CA SER A 65 18.20 -8.11 5.04
C SER A 65 17.22 -8.05 3.87
N ASN A 66 15.93 -8.19 4.16
CA ASN A 66 14.85 -8.04 3.18
C ASN A 66 13.94 -6.88 3.60
N TYR A 67 13.71 -5.96 2.68
CA TYR A 67 12.89 -4.79 2.90
C TYR A 67 12.07 -4.43 1.66
N SER A 68 10.78 -4.17 1.83
CA SER A 68 9.89 -3.72 0.77
C SER A 68 9.45 -2.27 1.01
N PRO A 69 10.07 -1.28 0.35
CA PRO A 69 9.67 0.12 0.47
C PRO A 69 8.21 0.34 0.10
N LEU A 70 7.72 -0.36 -0.92
CA LEU A 70 6.36 -0.24 -1.40
C LEU A 70 5.33 -0.73 -0.36
N SER A 71 5.61 -1.84 0.33
CA SER A 71 4.73 -2.33 1.41
C SER A 71 4.66 -1.32 2.55
N LEU A 72 5.79 -0.71 2.93
CA LEU A 72 5.80 0.35 3.94
C LEU A 72 5.03 1.58 3.46
N TYR A 73 5.20 1.98 2.20
CA TYR A 73 4.49 3.12 1.63
C TYR A 73 2.97 2.95 1.72
N TYR A 74 2.45 1.79 1.33
CA TYR A 74 1.02 1.48 1.45
C TYR A 74 0.54 1.41 2.90
N ALA A 75 1.33 0.83 3.81
CA ALA A 75 0.98 0.79 5.23
C ALA A 75 0.86 2.21 5.83
N LEU A 76 1.82 3.09 5.53
CA LEU A 76 1.77 4.48 5.97
C LEU A 76 0.65 5.27 5.28
N SER A 77 0.29 4.94 4.04
CA SER A 77 -0.87 5.55 3.35
C SER A 77 -2.18 5.26 4.08
N VAL A 78 -2.36 4.03 4.57
CA VAL A 78 -3.52 3.68 5.41
C VAL A 78 -3.50 4.47 6.73
N CYS A 79 -2.33 4.60 7.37
CA CYS A 79 -2.19 5.43 8.57
C CYS A 79 -2.53 6.91 8.30
N ALA A 80 -2.07 7.46 7.17
CA ALA A 80 -2.33 8.83 6.77
C ALA A 80 -3.82 9.12 6.53
N SER A 81 -4.57 8.14 6.01
CA SER A 81 -6.02 8.28 5.78
C SER A 81 -6.82 8.40 7.09
N GLY A 82 -6.35 7.75 8.17
CA GLY A 82 -6.98 7.84 9.50
C GLY A 82 -6.37 8.91 10.41
N ALA A 83 -5.27 9.54 10.02
CA ALA A 83 -4.58 10.54 10.83
C ALA A 83 -5.26 11.91 10.78
N ASN A 84 -5.04 12.72 11.84
CA ASN A 84 -5.51 14.10 11.92
C ASN A 84 -4.43 15.01 12.53
N GLY A 85 -4.57 16.34 12.36
CA GLY A 85 -3.65 17.33 12.92
C GLY A 85 -2.20 17.14 12.47
N ALA A 86 -1.25 17.36 13.34
CA ALA A 86 0.18 17.31 13.05
C ALA A 86 0.63 15.95 12.45
N THR A 87 0.10 14.83 12.95
CA THR A 87 0.42 13.50 12.42
C THR A 87 0.01 13.36 10.94
N LYS A 88 -1.15 13.90 10.57
CA LYS A 88 -1.59 13.91 9.16
C LYS A 88 -0.66 14.75 8.29
N GLU A 89 -0.24 15.92 8.80
CA GLU A 89 0.66 16.81 8.08
C GLU A 89 2.03 16.15 7.85
N GLU A 90 2.62 15.54 8.88
CA GLU A 90 3.89 14.84 8.78
C GLU A 90 3.85 13.64 7.83
N LEU A 91 2.80 12.81 7.92
CA LEU A 91 2.62 11.68 7.01
C LEU A 91 2.37 12.15 5.58
N SER A 92 1.59 13.22 5.39
CA SER A 92 1.36 13.80 4.07
C SER A 92 2.64 14.33 3.43
N ALA A 93 3.48 15.02 4.21
CA ALA A 93 4.78 15.48 3.75
C ALA A 93 5.72 14.32 3.39
N LEU A 94 5.77 13.28 4.22
CA LEU A 94 6.61 12.10 3.98
C LEU A 94 6.19 11.33 2.73
N LEU A 95 4.88 11.17 2.50
CA LEU A 95 4.32 10.42 1.38
C LEU A 95 4.09 11.28 0.13
N GLY A 96 4.29 12.59 0.22
CA GLY A 96 4.06 13.54 -0.86
C GLY A 96 2.58 13.72 -1.21
N ILE A 97 1.69 13.62 -0.22
CA ILE A 97 0.24 13.77 -0.41
C ILE A 97 -0.10 15.27 -0.54
N LYS A 98 -0.41 15.71 -1.74
CA LYS A 98 -0.88 17.07 -2.01
C LYS A 98 -2.40 17.15 -2.06
N ASN A 99 -3.04 16.11 -2.58
CA ASN A 99 -4.48 15.93 -2.65
C ASN A 99 -4.80 14.46 -2.34
N SER A 100 -5.70 14.22 -1.38
CA SER A 100 -6.00 12.86 -0.89
C SER A 100 -6.69 12.00 -1.93
N GLU A 101 -7.57 12.58 -2.76
CA GLU A 101 -8.31 11.82 -3.79
C GLU A 101 -7.37 11.41 -4.91
N ASP A 102 -6.54 12.32 -5.43
CA ASP A 102 -5.54 12.01 -6.46
C ASP A 102 -4.53 10.99 -5.93
N PHE A 103 -4.04 11.17 -4.70
CA PHE A 103 -3.13 10.23 -4.07
C PHE A 103 -3.72 8.81 -3.98
N SER A 104 -4.97 8.68 -3.53
CA SER A 104 -5.66 7.38 -3.45
C SER A 104 -5.81 6.75 -4.83
N LEU A 105 -6.14 7.54 -5.84
CA LEU A 105 -6.24 7.09 -7.23
C LEU A 105 -4.89 6.61 -7.78
N GLN A 106 -3.78 7.31 -7.48
CA GLN A 106 -2.45 6.87 -7.90
C GLN A 106 -2.03 5.58 -7.21
N CYS A 107 -2.34 5.42 -5.92
CA CYS A 107 -2.12 4.17 -5.19
C CYS A 107 -2.93 3.01 -5.81
N GLU A 108 -4.22 3.24 -6.10
CA GLU A 108 -5.06 2.24 -6.77
C GLU A 108 -4.51 1.84 -8.13
N LYS A 109 -4.15 2.81 -8.97
CA LYS A 109 -3.54 2.55 -10.29
C LYS A 109 -2.26 1.74 -10.18
N LEU A 110 -1.35 2.12 -9.27
CA LEU A 110 -0.12 1.38 -9.07
C LEU A 110 -0.40 -0.05 -8.61
N TYR A 111 -1.31 -0.26 -7.65
CA TYR A 111 -1.68 -1.58 -7.18
C TYR A 111 -2.21 -2.48 -8.32
N ASN A 112 -3.14 -1.95 -9.14
CA ASN A 112 -3.68 -2.68 -10.28
C ASN A 112 -2.62 -3.00 -11.34
N LEU A 113 -1.68 -2.08 -11.57
CA LEU A 113 -0.62 -2.24 -12.56
C LEU A 113 0.38 -3.34 -12.19
N ILE A 114 0.74 -3.45 -10.91
CA ILE A 114 1.72 -4.43 -10.44
C ILE A 114 1.12 -5.76 -9.99
N TYR A 115 -0.20 -5.81 -9.76
CA TYR A 115 -0.86 -7.03 -9.34
C TYR A 115 -0.65 -8.14 -10.35
N THR A 116 -0.16 -9.27 -9.86
CA THR A 116 0.11 -10.44 -10.70
C THR A 116 -0.40 -11.69 -10.00
N ASP A 117 -1.18 -12.48 -10.71
CA ASP A 117 -1.64 -13.81 -10.27
C ASP A 117 -1.81 -14.70 -11.49
N ASN A 118 -0.72 -15.32 -11.94
CA ASN A 118 -0.73 -16.19 -13.11
C ASN A 118 0.12 -17.46 -12.88
N LYS A 119 0.25 -18.29 -13.91
CA LYS A 119 0.96 -19.58 -13.83
C LYS A 119 2.45 -19.47 -13.51
N ILE A 120 3.08 -18.31 -13.75
CA ILE A 120 4.53 -18.12 -13.59
C ILE A 120 4.84 -17.45 -12.25
N GLY A 121 4.00 -16.54 -11.78
CA GLY A 121 4.27 -15.79 -10.56
C GLY A 121 3.04 -15.14 -9.95
N LYS A 122 3.20 -14.78 -8.69
CA LYS A 122 2.18 -14.07 -7.90
C LYS A 122 2.83 -12.90 -7.18
N LEU A 123 2.26 -11.70 -7.35
CA LEU A 123 2.60 -10.51 -6.60
C LEU A 123 1.33 -9.92 -6.00
N LYS A 124 1.19 -10.03 -4.69
CA LYS A 124 0.05 -9.51 -3.93
C LYS A 124 0.58 -8.67 -2.78
N LEU A 125 0.18 -7.41 -2.71
CA LEU A 125 0.47 -6.54 -1.58
C LEU A 125 -0.73 -6.58 -0.63
N ASN A 126 -0.49 -6.94 0.62
CA ASN A 126 -1.52 -6.97 1.65
C ASN A 126 -1.01 -6.25 2.90
N ASN A 127 -1.79 -5.31 3.38
CA ASN A 127 -1.60 -4.67 4.67
C ASN A 127 -2.81 -4.94 5.54
N SER A 128 -2.61 -5.04 6.85
CA SER A 128 -3.68 -5.21 7.81
C SER A 128 -3.55 -4.19 8.94
N LEU A 129 -4.68 -3.65 9.35
CA LEU A 129 -4.80 -2.77 10.51
C LEU A 129 -5.40 -3.55 11.67
N TRP A 130 -4.69 -3.58 12.79
CA TRP A 130 -5.14 -4.25 14.00
C TRP A 130 -5.51 -3.21 15.05
N LEU A 131 -6.72 -3.26 15.51
CA LEU A 131 -7.31 -2.24 16.37
C LEU A 131 -7.68 -2.86 17.71
N GLN A 132 -7.52 -2.07 18.79
CA GLN A 132 -7.94 -2.50 20.11
C GLN A 132 -9.47 -2.64 20.15
N ASN A 133 -9.97 -3.67 20.86
CA ASN A 133 -11.40 -3.82 21.10
C ASN A 133 -11.97 -2.58 21.79
N GLY A 134 -13.08 -2.06 21.24
CA GLY A 134 -13.73 -0.85 21.78
C GLY A 134 -13.22 0.46 21.20
N SER A 135 -12.26 0.43 20.26
CA SER A 135 -11.91 1.64 19.49
C SER A 135 -13.08 2.02 18.58
N GLU A 136 -13.47 3.28 18.66
CA GLU A 136 -14.50 3.85 17.78
C GLU A 136 -13.83 4.41 16.52
N PHE A 137 -14.41 4.12 15.38
CA PHE A 137 -13.99 4.65 14.08
C PHE A 137 -15.08 5.55 13.54
N LYS A 138 -14.66 6.54 12.76
CA LYS A 138 -15.62 7.27 11.93
C LYS A 138 -16.14 6.35 10.83
N ASP A 139 -17.40 6.49 10.47
CA ASP A 139 -18.05 5.68 9.43
C ASP A 139 -17.36 5.80 8.06
N GLU A 140 -16.60 6.86 7.87
CA GLU A 140 -15.87 7.20 6.64
C GLU A 140 -14.49 6.50 6.52
N PHE A 141 -14.07 5.77 7.56
CA PHE A 141 -12.78 5.03 7.59
C PHE A 141 -12.98 3.50 7.28
#